data_956c7d37d7c82f46a1feca783b5ab63a
#
_entry.id   956c7d37d7c82f46a1feca783b5ab63a
#
_cell.length_a   1.000
_cell.length_b   1.000
_cell.length_c   1.000
_cell.angle_alpha   90.00
_cell.angle_beta   90.00
_cell.angle_gamma   90.00
#
_symmetry.space_group_name_H-M   'P 1'
#
loop_
_entity.id
_entity.type
_entity.pdbx_description
1 polymer ?
#
loop_
_entity_poly.entity_id
_entity_poly.type
_entity_poly.pdbx_seq_one_letter_code
_entity_poly.pdbx_strand_id
1 'polypeptide(L)'
;MKITFGCYQSVSILHGGPRVQILQTKNELEKLGVEVSLFQAWESFSPKDTQLFHLFSANMGTFHLARVINNLKVPFVTSSIFYTRHSPFVIRSVVKTDALLKKFRQGIWTDYGFTRQICEWSKTILPNTHEEASLIEKGLMIPKSKITVIPNGVEPRFEFGNPSLFKKKYGIENFILNVGHIGPERKNILQLIRALKTIDHPAVIIGRITQGNYADQCLAEAKENKNILIIDGLHNDSEMLASAYAACNVFALPSTFETPGIAALEAALAGAKIVITPHGGTRDYFNNMAEYVNPYSVESIRAGIVASLESKKSNTLQQHIKNEFLWNRVAEKTLAVYKSIA
;
A
#
# COMPACT_ATOMS: atom_id res chain seq x y z
N MET A 1 16.03 13.19 18.32
CA MET A 1 15.57 13.87 17.08
C MET A 1 14.08 14.04 17.19
N LYS A 2 13.56 15.26 16.90
CA LYS A 2 12.13 15.59 16.94
C LYS A 2 11.59 15.70 15.53
N ILE A 3 10.61 14.87 15.19
CA ILE A 3 10.01 14.78 13.84
C ILE A 3 8.50 15.00 13.94
N THR A 4 7.94 15.81 13.05
CA THR A 4 6.48 15.95 12.93
C THR A 4 6.00 15.25 11.66
N PHE A 5 5.02 14.35 11.79
CA PHE A 5 4.37 13.67 10.67
C PHE A 5 3.11 14.41 10.24
N GLY A 6 2.96 14.66 8.95
CA GLY A 6 1.76 15.24 8.37
C GLY A 6 1.23 14.45 7.17
N CYS A 7 -0.09 14.54 6.96
CA CYS A 7 -0.78 13.88 5.88
C CYS A 7 -2.04 14.68 5.50
N TYR A 8 -2.78 14.23 4.50
CA TYR A 8 -4.09 14.77 4.18
C TYR A 8 -5.12 14.44 5.28
N GLN A 9 -6.09 15.34 5.48
CA GLN A 9 -7.02 15.25 6.62
C GLN A 9 -7.88 13.99 6.65
N SER A 10 -8.33 13.51 5.47
CA SER A 10 -9.19 12.32 5.40
C SER A 10 -8.49 11.00 5.77
N VAL A 11 -7.18 11.00 6.06
CA VAL A 11 -6.45 9.80 6.54
C VAL A 11 -7.00 9.28 7.88
N SER A 12 -7.62 10.12 8.67
CA SER A 12 -8.27 9.75 9.94
C SER A 12 -9.63 9.05 9.74
N ILE A 13 -10.26 9.28 8.59
CA ILE A 13 -11.59 8.73 8.24
C ILE A 13 -11.43 7.49 7.38
N LEU A 14 -10.52 7.53 6.41
CA LEU A 14 -10.27 6.45 5.46
C LEU A 14 -9.19 5.52 6.02
N HIS A 15 -9.62 4.45 6.67
CA HIS A 15 -8.70 3.45 7.19
C HIS A 15 -8.12 2.61 6.04
N GLY A 16 -6.85 2.81 5.71
CA GLY A 16 -6.18 2.13 4.60
C GLY A 16 -4.65 2.15 4.74
N GLY A 17 -3.97 1.68 3.70
CA GLY A 17 -2.51 1.56 3.66
C GLY A 17 -1.72 2.79 4.13
N PRO A 18 -2.05 4.02 3.70
CA PRO A 18 -1.35 5.22 4.16
C PRO A 18 -1.42 5.43 5.68
N ARG A 19 -2.57 5.18 6.30
CA ARG A 19 -2.71 5.28 7.76
C ARG A 19 -1.85 4.24 8.49
N VAL A 20 -1.85 3.00 8.00
CA VAL A 20 -0.99 1.93 8.55
C VAL A 20 0.47 2.32 8.43
N GLN A 21 0.92 2.78 7.27
CA GLN A 21 2.29 3.24 7.06
C GLN A 21 2.70 4.33 8.05
N ILE A 22 1.88 5.37 8.24
CA ILE A 22 2.15 6.48 9.16
C ILE A 22 2.31 5.97 10.59
N LEU A 23 1.31 5.22 11.08
CA LEU A 23 1.28 4.79 12.48
C LEU A 23 2.37 3.78 12.80
N GLN A 24 2.62 2.83 11.92
CA GLN A 24 3.68 1.83 12.11
C GLN A 24 5.07 2.46 12.01
N THR A 25 5.30 3.36 11.05
CA THR A 25 6.56 4.09 10.95
C THR A 25 6.81 4.92 12.22
N LYS A 26 5.76 5.61 12.73
CA LYS A 26 5.86 6.35 14.00
C LYS A 26 6.26 5.42 15.15
N ASN A 27 5.48 4.36 15.36
CA ASN A 27 5.67 3.45 16.48
C ASN A 27 7.09 2.84 16.51
N GLU A 28 7.60 2.42 15.36
CA GLU A 28 8.92 1.82 15.27
C GLU A 28 10.05 2.84 15.41
N LEU A 29 9.88 4.07 14.90
CA LEU A 29 10.85 5.15 15.10
C LEU A 29 10.93 5.58 16.57
N GLU A 30 9.82 5.58 17.30
CA GLU A 30 9.81 5.88 18.74
C GLU A 30 10.58 4.83 19.55
N LYS A 31 10.50 3.55 19.16
CA LYS A 31 11.33 2.48 19.74
C LYS A 31 12.84 2.70 19.49
N LEU A 32 13.20 3.40 18.40
CA LEU A 32 14.56 3.78 18.06
C LEU A 32 15.00 5.11 18.71
N GLY A 33 14.20 5.67 19.63
CA GLY A 33 14.52 6.90 20.36
C GLY A 33 14.25 8.19 19.59
N VAL A 34 13.44 8.15 18.52
CA VAL A 34 12.99 9.35 17.80
C VAL A 34 11.70 9.85 18.45
N GLU A 35 11.62 11.13 18.78
CA GLU A 35 10.38 11.77 19.24
C GLU A 35 9.52 12.10 18.02
N VAL A 36 8.37 11.44 17.86
CA VAL A 36 7.48 11.63 16.71
C VAL A 36 6.12 12.17 17.13
N SER A 37 5.78 13.38 16.68
CA SER A 37 4.46 13.99 16.83
C SER A 37 3.65 13.87 15.54
N LEU A 38 2.33 13.77 15.67
CA LEU A 38 1.41 13.89 14.52
C LEU A 38 0.94 15.34 14.42
N PHE A 39 1.02 15.90 13.22
CA PHE A 39 0.51 17.26 12.96
C PHE A 39 -0.99 17.32 13.21
N GLN A 40 -1.39 18.23 14.08
CA GLN A 40 -2.78 18.49 14.46
C GLN A 40 -3.19 19.83 13.89
N ALA A 41 -4.21 19.85 13.02
CA ALA A 41 -4.65 21.07 12.35
C ALA A 41 -5.25 22.12 13.30
N TRP A 42 -5.66 21.70 14.50
CA TRP A 42 -6.29 22.55 15.52
C TRP A 42 -5.31 23.02 16.62
N GLU A 43 -4.09 22.54 16.59
CA GLU A 43 -3.04 22.91 17.54
C GLU A 43 -2.06 23.88 16.90
N SER A 44 -1.45 24.75 17.72
CA SER A 44 -0.41 25.66 17.24
C SER A 44 0.85 24.88 16.85
N PHE A 45 1.30 25.06 15.62
CA PHE A 45 2.55 24.48 15.14
C PHE A 45 3.70 25.48 15.30
N SER A 46 4.75 25.08 16.02
CA SER A 46 5.98 25.84 16.14
C SER A 46 7.10 25.23 15.30
N PRO A 47 7.63 25.96 14.30
CA PRO A 47 8.78 25.47 13.50
C PRO A 47 10.04 25.14 14.33
N LYS A 48 10.17 25.73 15.53
CA LYS A 48 11.32 25.50 16.43
C LYS A 48 11.26 24.16 17.16
N ASP A 49 10.06 23.56 17.23
CA ASP A 49 9.84 22.31 17.98
C ASP A 49 9.99 21.08 17.08
N THR A 50 10.27 21.28 15.79
CA THR A 50 10.46 20.19 14.83
C THR A 50 11.78 20.36 14.06
N GLN A 51 12.63 19.33 14.07
CA GLN A 51 13.88 19.33 13.33
C GLN A 51 13.69 18.92 11.87
N LEU A 52 12.70 18.06 11.62
CA LEU A 52 12.33 17.59 10.29
C LEU A 52 10.83 17.32 10.24
N PHE A 53 10.19 17.69 9.14
CA PHE A 53 8.81 17.32 8.88
C PHE A 53 8.76 16.14 7.90
N HIS A 54 7.98 15.11 8.19
CA HIS A 54 7.74 14.01 7.26
C HIS A 54 6.31 14.07 6.71
N LEU A 55 6.18 14.40 5.45
CA LEU A 55 4.91 14.46 4.75
C LEU A 55 4.58 13.12 4.11
N PHE A 56 3.39 12.59 4.37
CA PHE A 56 2.88 11.37 3.74
C PHE A 56 1.85 11.73 2.67
N SER A 57 2.02 11.19 1.47
CA SER A 57 1.38 11.51 0.21
C SER A 57 1.83 12.83 -0.42
N ALA A 58 2.11 12.77 -1.72
CA ALA A 58 2.40 13.92 -2.55
C ALA A 58 1.25 14.15 -3.53
N ASN A 59 0.18 14.82 -3.10
CA ASN A 59 -1.02 15.07 -3.90
C ASN A 59 -1.68 16.42 -3.56
N MET A 60 -2.78 16.73 -4.21
CA MET A 60 -3.54 17.95 -3.96
C MET A 60 -3.93 18.12 -2.49
N GLY A 61 -4.28 17.04 -1.79
CA GLY A 61 -4.71 17.07 -0.38
C GLY A 61 -3.62 17.47 0.61
N THR A 62 -2.34 17.32 0.23
CA THR A 62 -1.17 17.68 1.08
C THR A 62 -0.45 18.93 0.58
N PHE A 63 -0.82 19.46 -0.59
CA PHE A 63 -0.10 20.55 -1.24
C PHE A 63 -0.04 21.83 -0.39
N HIS A 64 -1.16 22.24 0.21
CA HIS A 64 -1.20 23.44 1.04
C HIS A 64 -0.32 23.31 2.29
N LEU A 65 -0.36 22.15 2.94
CA LEU A 65 0.50 21.86 4.09
C LEU A 65 1.98 21.92 3.67
N ALA A 66 2.36 21.23 2.61
CA ALA A 66 3.73 21.24 2.07
C ALA A 66 4.21 22.67 1.77
N ARG A 67 3.36 23.51 1.14
CA ARG A 67 3.68 24.89 0.82
C ARG A 67 3.95 25.72 2.08
N VAL A 68 3.11 25.59 3.10
CA VAL A 68 3.29 26.32 4.36
C VAL A 68 4.57 25.89 5.07
N ILE A 69 4.83 24.58 5.19
CA ILE A 69 6.05 24.03 5.79
C ILE A 69 7.30 24.52 5.05
N ASN A 70 7.25 24.53 3.71
CA ASN A 70 8.35 25.07 2.88
C ASN A 70 8.57 26.58 3.11
N ASN A 71 7.49 27.36 3.22
CA ASN A 71 7.58 28.81 3.49
C ASN A 71 8.15 29.11 4.88
N LEU A 72 7.84 28.27 5.88
CA LEU A 72 8.40 28.35 7.22
C LEU A 72 9.87 27.89 7.28
N LYS A 73 10.45 27.43 6.15
CA LYS A 73 11.82 26.93 6.04
C LYS A 73 12.10 25.70 6.92
N VAL A 74 11.07 24.97 7.32
CA VAL A 74 11.24 23.68 7.99
C VAL A 74 11.66 22.65 6.94
N PRO A 75 12.81 21.96 7.12
CA PRO A 75 13.19 20.91 6.20
C PRO A 75 12.19 19.77 6.25
N PHE A 76 11.85 19.17 5.09
CA PHE A 76 10.93 18.05 5.08
C PHE A 76 11.29 16.98 4.05
N VAL A 77 10.89 15.76 4.35
CA VAL A 77 10.93 14.61 3.46
C VAL A 77 9.49 14.20 3.10
N THR A 78 9.31 13.51 2.00
CA THR A 78 7.98 13.09 1.56
C THR A 78 7.97 11.61 1.17
N SER A 79 7.19 10.79 1.92
CA SER A 79 6.72 9.49 1.41
C SER A 79 5.65 9.77 0.36
N SER A 80 6.00 9.61 -0.91
CA SER A 80 5.19 10.14 -2.02
C SER A 80 3.86 9.42 -2.20
N ILE A 81 3.80 8.11 -1.98
CA ILE A 81 2.59 7.26 -2.17
C ILE A 81 1.93 7.61 -3.52
N PHE A 82 2.76 7.64 -4.57
CA PHE A 82 2.39 8.08 -5.90
C PHE A 82 2.38 6.91 -6.87
N TYR A 83 1.24 6.67 -7.50
CA TYR A 83 1.14 5.70 -8.58
C TYR A 83 0.14 6.15 -9.63
N THR A 84 0.47 5.90 -10.89
CA THR A 84 -0.41 6.07 -12.04
C THR A 84 -0.07 5.04 -13.11
N ARG A 85 -1.05 4.67 -13.93
CA ARG A 85 -0.83 3.79 -15.10
C ARG A 85 -0.33 4.55 -16.33
N HIS A 86 -0.25 5.87 -16.26
CA HIS A 86 0.32 6.66 -17.34
C HIS A 86 1.82 6.45 -17.43
N SER A 87 2.33 6.36 -18.65
CA SER A 87 3.76 6.24 -18.88
C SER A 87 4.52 7.51 -18.41
N PRO A 88 5.81 7.40 -18.07
CA PRO A 88 6.62 8.57 -17.72
C PRO A 88 6.59 9.66 -18.79
N PHE A 89 6.43 9.29 -20.07
CA PHE A 89 6.33 10.25 -21.18
C PHE A 89 5.06 11.10 -21.07
N VAL A 90 3.89 10.47 -20.80
CA VAL A 90 2.62 11.17 -20.62
C VAL A 90 2.69 12.11 -19.42
N ILE A 91 3.20 11.63 -18.28
CA ILE A 91 3.36 12.44 -17.06
C ILE A 91 4.23 13.67 -17.36
N ARG A 92 5.39 13.46 -18.01
CA ARG A 92 6.31 14.54 -18.39
C ARG A 92 5.67 15.57 -19.31
N SER A 93 4.87 15.11 -20.29
CA SER A 93 4.16 16.01 -21.21
C SER A 93 3.15 16.88 -20.46
N VAL A 94 2.34 16.30 -19.57
CA VAL A 94 1.40 17.05 -18.73
C VAL A 94 2.12 18.07 -17.86
N VAL A 95 3.20 17.67 -17.19
CA VAL A 95 3.99 18.55 -16.32
C VAL A 95 4.63 19.72 -17.09
N LYS A 96 5.14 19.47 -18.31
CA LYS A 96 5.69 20.53 -19.16
C LYS A 96 4.61 21.50 -19.63
N THR A 97 3.44 20.97 -20.02
CA THR A 97 2.29 21.80 -20.42
C THR A 97 1.80 22.64 -19.25
N ASP A 98 1.68 22.06 -18.06
CA ASP A 98 1.31 22.76 -16.81
C ASP A 98 2.28 23.93 -16.53
N ALA A 99 3.59 23.67 -16.64
CA ALA A 99 4.61 24.70 -16.43
C ALA A 99 4.56 25.82 -17.50
N LEU A 100 4.19 25.49 -18.73
CA LEU A 100 4.01 26.47 -19.79
C LEU A 100 2.76 27.32 -19.55
N LEU A 101 1.64 26.69 -19.25
CA LEU A 101 0.36 27.39 -18.99
C LEU A 101 0.45 28.35 -17.81
N LYS A 102 1.18 28.00 -16.75
CA LYS A 102 1.41 28.86 -15.58
C LYS A 102 2.15 30.17 -15.92
N LYS A 103 2.91 30.23 -17.03
CA LYS A 103 3.55 31.48 -17.50
C LYS A 103 2.54 32.47 -18.07
N PHE A 104 1.43 31.96 -18.63
CA PHE A 104 0.41 32.79 -19.28
C PHE A 104 -0.80 33.05 -18.39
N ARG A 105 -1.13 32.14 -17.49
CA ARG A 105 -2.31 32.23 -16.63
C ARG A 105 -2.06 31.59 -15.26
N GLN A 106 -2.24 32.37 -14.21
CA GLN A 106 -2.18 31.86 -12.85
C GLN A 106 -3.43 31.01 -12.50
N GLY A 107 -3.27 30.05 -11.60
CA GLY A 107 -4.38 29.26 -11.06
C GLY A 107 -4.68 27.95 -11.79
N ILE A 108 -3.94 27.58 -12.84
CA ILE A 108 -4.05 26.28 -13.50
C ILE A 108 -3.09 25.32 -12.81
N TRP A 109 -3.63 24.21 -12.30
CA TRP A 109 -2.85 23.16 -11.68
C TRP A 109 -3.37 21.78 -12.12
N THR A 110 -2.42 20.88 -12.41
CA THR A 110 -2.70 19.47 -12.65
C THR A 110 -2.30 18.66 -11.42
N ASP A 111 -2.87 17.46 -11.25
CA ASP A 111 -2.49 16.55 -10.16
C ASP A 111 -0.98 16.26 -10.17
N TYR A 112 -0.40 16.04 -11.36
CA TYR A 112 1.04 15.87 -11.49
C TYR A 112 1.84 17.14 -11.15
N GLY A 113 1.27 18.31 -11.40
CA GLY A 113 1.86 19.60 -11.03
C GLY A 113 1.96 19.78 -9.52
N PHE A 114 0.91 19.38 -8.76
CA PHE A 114 0.95 19.37 -7.29
C PHE A 114 2.01 18.40 -6.76
N THR A 115 1.98 17.16 -7.25
CA THR A 115 2.94 16.11 -6.84
C THR A 115 4.37 16.54 -7.11
N ARG A 116 4.65 17.04 -8.31
CA ARG A 116 5.99 17.53 -8.68
C ARG A 116 6.46 18.63 -7.75
N GLN A 117 5.63 19.62 -7.50
CA GLN A 117 6.01 20.78 -6.69
C GLN A 117 6.33 20.39 -5.24
N ILE A 118 5.55 19.45 -4.65
CA ILE A 118 5.87 18.89 -3.33
C ILE A 118 7.23 18.19 -3.36
N CYS A 119 7.49 17.38 -4.39
CA CYS A 119 8.76 16.68 -4.56
C CYS A 119 9.95 17.66 -4.75
N GLU A 120 9.76 18.76 -5.47
CA GLU A 120 10.78 19.80 -5.63
C GLU A 120 11.13 20.47 -4.30
N TRP A 121 10.16 20.74 -3.44
CA TRP A 121 10.37 21.33 -2.12
C TRP A 121 10.97 20.35 -1.10
N SER A 122 10.72 19.07 -1.25
CA SER A 122 11.23 18.03 -0.35
C SER A 122 12.76 17.95 -0.41
N LYS A 123 13.41 17.72 0.74
CA LYS A 123 14.84 17.39 0.80
C LYS A 123 15.12 16.03 0.17
N THR A 124 14.28 15.05 0.48
CA THR A 124 14.34 13.69 -0.07
C THR A 124 12.93 13.16 -0.24
N ILE A 125 12.71 12.37 -1.29
CA ILE A 125 11.46 11.69 -1.59
C ILE A 125 11.65 10.20 -1.29
N LEU A 126 10.68 9.61 -0.61
CA LEU A 126 10.70 8.24 -0.13
C LEU A 126 9.57 7.44 -0.81
N PRO A 127 9.73 7.06 -2.09
CA PRO A 127 8.79 6.16 -2.75
C PRO A 127 8.84 4.76 -2.13
N ASN A 128 7.73 4.03 -2.19
CA ASN A 128 7.62 2.69 -1.62
C ASN A 128 8.18 1.60 -2.54
N THR A 129 8.40 1.92 -3.84
CA THR A 129 8.85 0.96 -4.85
C THR A 129 9.78 1.62 -5.87
N HIS A 130 10.58 0.80 -6.55
CA HIS A 130 11.42 1.28 -7.67
C HIS A 130 10.57 1.72 -8.87
N GLU A 131 9.39 1.12 -9.08
CA GLU A 131 8.45 1.56 -10.11
C GLU A 131 7.96 2.98 -9.81
N GLU A 132 7.53 3.25 -8.57
CA GLU A 132 7.16 4.60 -8.11
C GLU A 132 8.33 5.59 -8.26
N ALA A 133 9.54 5.19 -7.83
CA ALA A 133 10.75 6.00 -8.00
C ALA A 133 11.01 6.36 -9.47
N SER A 134 10.84 5.40 -10.39
CA SER A 134 10.99 5.65 -11.83
C SER A 134 9.94 6.62 -12.40
N LEU A 135 8.68 6.55 -11.93
CA LEU A 135 7.64 7.51 -12.31
C LEU A 135 7.98 8.93 -11.83
N ILE A 136 8.52 9.06 -10.62
CA ILE A 136 8.94 10.34 -10.05
C ILE A 136 10.17 10.89 -10.80
N GLU A 137 11.20 10.08 -11.00
CA GLU A 137 12.42 10.48 -11.70
C GLU A 137 12.14 10.88 -13.14
N LYS A 138 11.54 9.96 -13.91
CA LYS A 138 11.40 10.09 -15.37
C LYS A 138 10.15 10.89 -15.75
N GLY A 139 9.06 10.73 -15.02
CA GLY A 139 7.78 11.38 -15.30
C GLY A 139 7.72 12.81 -14.73
N LEU A 140 7.93 12.95 -13.43
CA LEU A 140 7.91 14.25 -12.75
C LEU A 140 9.22 15.03 -12.92
N MET A 141 10.26 14.44 -13.52
CA MET A 141 11.57 15.05 -13.75
C MET A 141 12.28 15.48 -12.46
N ILE A 142 12.18 14.68 -11.42
CA ILE A 142 12.88 14.92 -10.16
C ILE A 142 14.26 14.24 -10.20
N PRO A 143 15.34 14.92 -9.78
CA PRO A 143 16.67 14.34 -9.77
C PRO A 143 16.76 13.06 -8.94
N LYS A 144 17.39 12.02 -9.47
CA LYS A 144 17.58 10.71 -8.79
C LYS A 144 18.24 10.86 -7.43
N SER A 145 19.15 11.84 -7.26
CA SER A 145 19.82 12.14 -6.00
C SER A 145 18.88 12.56 -4.85
N LYS A 146 17.64 12.95 -5.16
CA LYS A 146 16.59 13.27 -4.18
C LYS A 146 15.69 12.08 -3.85
N ILE A 147 15.92 10.91 -4.44
CA ILE A 147 15.00 9.76 -4.34
C ILE A 147 15.69 8.62 -3.60
N THR A 148 15.10 8.16 -2.51
CA THR A 148 15.54 6.99 -1.76
C THR A 148 14.33 6.06 -1.54
N VAL A 149 14.37 4.86 -2.11
CA VAL A 149 13.27 3.89 -1.96
C VAL A 149 13.23 3.38 -0.53
N ILE A 150 12.10 3.58 0.15
CA ILE A 150 11.81 3.05 1.48
C ILE A 150 10.55 2.21 1.37
N PRO A 151 10.64 0.88 1.44
CA PRO A 151 9.49 0.00 1.28
C PRO A 151 8.50 0.15 2.43
N ASN A 152 7.26 -0.28 2.21
CA ASN A 152 6.32 -0.52 3.29
C ASN A 152 6.69 -1.78 4.06
N GLY A 153 6.22 -1.86 5.30
CA GLY A 153 6.46 -2.98 6.16
C GLY A 153 5.22 -3.83 6.46
N VAL A 154 5.45 -4.86 7.25
CA VAL A 154 4.44 -5.75 7.82
C VAL A 154 4.69 -5.96 9.31
N GLU A 155 3.61 -6.16 10.07
CA GLU A 155 3.71 -6.41 11.50
C GLU A 155 4.12 -7.87 11.79
N PRO A 156 5.04 -8.12 12.73
CA PRO A 156 5.53 -9.47 13.04
C PRO A 156 4.43 -10.41 13.57
N ARG A 157 3.33 -9.88 14.13
CA ARG A 157 2.22 -10.68 14.68
C ARG A 157 1.57 -11.62 13.65
N PHE A 158 1.64 -11.31 12.36
CA PHE A 158 1.10 -12.17 11.31
C PHE A 158 1.89 -13.47 11.12
N GLU A 159 3.14 -13.53 11.55
CA GLU A 159 3.94 -14.77 11.58
C GLU A 159 3.36 -15.79 12.59
N PHE A 160 2.71 -15.31 13.63
CA PHE A 160 2.27 -16.10 14.77
C PHE A 160 0.74 -16.30 14.84
N GLY A 161 0.03 -16.07 13.74
CA GLY A 161 -1.43 -16.25 13.69
C GLY A 161 -1.81 -17.69 14.03
N ASN A 162 -2.82 -17.84 14.89
CA ASN A 162 -3.35 -19.18 15.26
C ASN A 162 -4.46 -19.60 14.28
N PRO A 163 -4.22 -20.54 13.34
CA PRO A 163 -5.21 -20.93 12.33
C PRO A 163 -6.47 -21.55 12.92
N SER A 164 -6.39 -22.11 14.14
CA SER A 164 -7.51 -22.79 14.78
C SER A 164 -8.66 -21.85 15.15
N LEU A 165 -8.41 -20.55 15.36
CA LEU A 165 -9.46 -19.58 15.68
C LEU A 165 -10.42 -19.40 14.49
N PHE A 166 -9.87 -19.25 13.28
CA PHE A 166 -10.67 -19.10 12.07
C PHE A 166 -11.44 -20.39 11.75
N LYS A 167 -10.74 -21.53 11.81
CA LYS A 167 -11.36 -22.87 11.63
C LYS A 167 -12.50 -23.10 12.60
N LYS A 168 -12.32 -22.81 13.89
CA LYS A 168 -13.36 -22.99 14.92
C LYS A 168 -14.60 -22.13 14.66
N LYS A 169 -14.40 -20.88 14.19
CA LYS A 169 -15.51 -19.95 13.97
C LYS A 169 -16.27 -20.20 12.66
N TYR A 170 -15.56 -20.52 11.59
CA TYR A 170 -16.13 -20.59 10.23
C TYR A 170 -16.17 -22.01 9.65
N GLY A 171 -15.53 -22.98 10.29
CA GLY A 171 -15.49 -24.37 9.81
C GLY A 171 -14.61 -24.60 8.59
N ILE A 172 -13.76 -23.64 8.22
CA ILE A 172 -13.00 -23.64 6.96
C ILE A 172 -11.49 -23.55 7.25
N GLU A 173 -10.71 -24.35 6.54
CA GLU A 173 -9.24 -24.32 6.53
C GLU A 173 -8.70 -24.60 5.13
N ASN A 174 -7.44 -24.29 4.87
CA ASN A 174 -6.80 -24.52 3.58
C ASN A 174 -7.53 -23.88 2.39
N PHE A 175 -8.01 -22.67 2.57
CA PHE A 175 -8.82 -21.94 1.59
C PHE A 175 -7.99 -20.92 0.79
N ILE A 176 -8.59 -20.41 -0.29
CA ILE A 176 -8.12 -19.25 -1.03
C ILE A 176 -8.63 -18.00 -0.31
N LEU A 177 -7.72 -17.11 0.09
CA LEU A 177 -8.06 -15.87 0.81
C LEU A 177 -7.86 -14.64 -0.07
N ASN A 178 -8.78 -13.71 0.01
CA ASN A 178 -8.58 -12.31 -0.38
C ASN A 178 -8.91 -11.39 0.78
N VAL A 179 -8.09 -10.37 1.00
CA VAL A 179 -8.37 -9.31 1.98
C VAL A 179 -8.27 -7.95 1.29
N GLY A 180 -9.40 -7.27 1.21
CA GLY A 180 -9.49 -5.96 0.55
C GLY A 180 -10.93 -5.46 0.44
N HIS A 181 -11.11 -4.14 0.34
CA HIS A 181 -12.44 -3.54 0.23
C HIS A 181 -13.21 -4.10 -0.96
N ILE A 182 -14.48 -4.43 -0.77
CA ILE A 182 -15.42 -4.85 -1.83
C ILE A 182 -16.18 -3.61 -2.28
N GLY A 183 -15.97 -3.19 -3.53
CA GLY A 183 -16.59 -2.00 -4.12
C GLY A 183 -15.64 -1.17 -4.97
N PRO A 184 -14.43 -0.82 -4.54
CA PRO A 184 -13.49 -0.17 -5.44
C PRO A 184 -13.08 -1.10 -6.58
N GLU A 185 -13.39 -0.72 -7.83
CA GLU A 185 -13.10 -1.51 -9.05
C GLU A 185 -11.61 -1.89 -9.15
N ARG A 186 -10.73 -1.02 -8.63
CA ARG A 186 -9.28 -1.28 -8.59
C ARG A 186 -8.93 -2.59 -7.87
N LYS A 187 -9.70 -2.98 -6.84
CA LYS A 187 -9.48 -4.23 -6.10
C LYS A 187 -9.84 -5.48 -6.89
N ASN A 188 -10.60 -5.31 -7.97
CA ASN A 188 -10.87 -6.34 -8.97
C ASN A 188 -11.54 -7.61 -8.41
N ILE A 189 -12.36 -7.43 -7.37
CA ILE A 189 -13.02 -8.53 -6.65
C ILE A 189 -13.96 -9.31 -7.58
N LEU A 190 -14.62 -8.63 -8.54
CA LEU A 190 -15.52 -9.27 -9.45
C LEU A 190 -14.81 -10.31 -10.34
N GLN A 191 -13.64 -9.98 -10.89
CA GLN A 191 -12.87 -10.93 -11.71
C GLN A 191 -12.32 -12.08 -10.85
N LEU A 192 -11.96 -11.80 -9.60
CA LEU A 192 -11.57 -12.86 -8.66
C LEU A 192 -12.73 -13.83 -8.42
N ILE A 193 -13.93 -13.33 -8.11
CA ILE A 193 -15.13 -14.17 -7.89
C ILE A 193 -15.40 -15.03 -9.13
N ARG A 194 -15.32 -14.46 -10.32
CA ARG A 194 -15.51 -15.20 -11.59
C ARG A 194 -14.48 -16.31 -11.77
N ALA A 195 -13.23 -16.07 -11.41
CA ALA A 195 -12.21 -17.11 -11.42
C ALA A 195 -12.49 -18.21 -10.38
N LEU A 196 -12.89 -17.83 -9.17
CA LEU A 196 -13.21 -18.76 -8.09
C LEU A 196 -14.41 -19.64 -8.38
N LYS A 197 -15.39 -19.18 -9.17
CA LYS A 197 -16.55 -20.00 -9.56
C LYS A 197 -16.19 -21.29 -10.30
N THR A 198 -15.02 -21.32 -10.93
CA THR A 198 -14.55 -22.47 -11.72
C THR A 198 -13.48 -23.31 -11.01
N ILE A 199 -13.23 -23.02 -9.72
CA ILE A 199 -12.28 -23.76 -8.88
C ILE A 199 -13.07 -24.45 -7.78
N ASP A 200 -12.98 -25.77 -7.73
CA ASP A 200 -13.61 -26.58 -6.66
C ASP A 200 -12.73 -26.56 -5.40
N HIS A 201 -12.68 -25.39 -4.75
CA HIS A 201 -11.91 -25.15 -3.53
C HIS A 201 -12.56 -24.04 -2.69
N PRO A 202 -12.58 -24.16 -1.35
CA PRO A 202 -13.12 -23.09 -0.51
C PRO A 202 -12.39 -21.76 -0.71
N ALA A 203 -13.14 -20.67 -0.73
CA ALA A 203 -12.61 -19.34 -0.83
C ALA A 203 -13.25 -18.39 0.17
N VAL A 204 -12.46 -17.47 0.72
CA VAL A 204 -12.90 -16.46 1.68
C VAL A 204 -12.48 -15.09 1.19
N ILE A 205 -13.43 -14.17 1.13
CA ILE A 205 -13.19 -12.77 0.79
C ILE A 205 -13.52 -11.93 2.01
N ILE A 206 -12.53 -11.27 2.61
CA ILE A 206 -12.67 -10.43 3.79
C ILE A 206 -12.48 -8.98 3.38
N GLY A 207 -13.48 -8.13 3.57
CA GLY A 207 -13.33 -6.72 3.30
C GLY A 207 -14.58 -5.91 3.54
N ARG A 208 -14.38 -4.66 3.95
CA ARG A 208 -15.50 -3.74 4.09
C ARG A 208 -16.24 -3.60 2.76
N ILE A 209 -17.53 -3.82 2.81
CA ILE A 209 -18.42 -3.66 1.67
C ILE A 209 -18.78 -2.18 1.55
N THR A 210 -18.45 -1.56 0.43
CA THR A 210 -18.85 -0.18 0.14
C THR A 210 -20.15 -0.17 -0.69
N GLN A 211 -20.99 0.83 -0.50
CA GLN A 211 -22.20 0.97 -1.31
C GLN A 211 -21.87 1.25 -2.77
N GLY A 212 -22.61 0.65 -3.69
CA GLY A 212 -22.54 0.91 -5.12
C GLY A 212 -22.68 -0.34 -6.01
N ASN A 213 -23.03 -0.11 -7.27
CA ASN A 213 -23.36 -1.14 -8.25
C ASN A 213 -22.27 -2.23 -8.40
N TYR A 214 -21.00 -1.86 -8.30
CA TYR A 214 -19.91 -2.83 -8.41
C TYR A 214 -19.87 -3.79 -7.20
N ALA A 215 -20.09 -3.28 -5.99
CA ALA A 215 -20.17 -4.11 -4.80
C ALA A 215 -21.39 -5.05 -4.88
N ASP A 216 -22.54 -4.52 -5.33
CA ASP A 216 -23.77 -5.30 -5.48
C ASP A 216 -23.59 -6.45 -6.49
N GLN A 217 -22.89 -6.20 -7.60
CA GLN A 217 -22.52 -7.24 -8.56
C GLN A 217 -21.60 -8.30 -7.93
N CYS A 218 -20.59 -7.88 -7.18
CA CYS A 218 -19.70 -8.82 -6.48
C CYS A 218 -20.47 -9.74 -5.53
N LEU A 219 -21.39 -9.16 -4.74
CA LEU A 219 -22.21 -9.92 -3.79
C LEU A 219 -23.17 -10.87 -4.50
N ALA A 220 -23.82 -10.41 -5.58
CA ALA A 220 -24.73 -11.23 -6.37
C ALA A 220 -24.00 -12.44 -6.98
N GLU A 221 -22.86 -12.20 -7.64
CA GLU A 221 -22.10 -13.29 -8.27
C GLU A 221 -21.47 -14.26 -7.24
N ALA A 222 -21.08 -13.78 -6.06
CA ALA A 222 -20.55 -14.65 -5.01
C ALA A 222 -21.63 -15.59 -4.44
N LYS A 223 -22.89 -15.14 -4.31
CA LYS A 223 -24.01 -15.95 -3.83
C LYS A 223 -24.32 -17.16 -4.69
N GLU A 224 -23.94 -17.13 -5.97
CA GLU A 224 -24.13 -18.26 -6.88
C GLU A 224 -23.17 -19.43 -6.62
N ASN A 225 -22.12 -19.23 -5.79
CA ASN A 225 -21.15 -20.26 -5.47
C ASN A 225 -21.04 -20.47 -3.94
N LYS A 226 -21.55 -21.61 -3.47
CA LYS A 226 -21.52 -22.00 -2.05
C LYS A 226 -20.10 -22.15 -1.47
N ASN A 227 -19.08 -22.27 -2.30
CA ASN A 227 -17.69 -22.37 -1.87
C ASN A 227 -17.07 -20.99 -1.54
N ILE A 228 -17.77 -19.88 -1.82
CA ILE A 228 -17.28 -18.53 -1.55
C ILE A 228 -17.97 -17.96 -0.30
N LEU A 229 -17.18 -17.71 0.75
CA LEU A 229 -17.61 -17.00 1.95
C LEU A 229 -17.17 -15.55 1.89
N ILE A 230 -18.12 -14.61 2.02
CA ILE A 230 -17.84 -13.17 2.17
C ILE A 230 -17.98 -12.78 3.64
N ILE A 231 -17.01 -12.07 4.17
CA ILE A 231 -16.99 -11.50 5.53
C ILE A 231 -16.87 -9.97 5.38
N ASP A 232 -17.86 -9.22 5.89
CA ASP A 232 -17.89 -7.76 5.86
C ASP A 232 -16.90 -7.16 6.87
N GLY A 233 -15.63 -7.22 6.49
CA GLY A 233 -14.51 -6.65 7.22
C GLY A 233 -14.13 -7.40 8.51
N LEU A 234 -12.87 -7.33 8.83
CA LEU A 234 -12.33 -7.62 10.15
C LEU A 234 -11.43 -6.45 10.54
N HIS A 235 -11.37 -6.15 11.82
CA HIS A 235 -10.46 -5.10 12.29
C HIS A 235 -9.01 -5.50 12.00
N ASN A 236 -8.19 -4.54 11.56
CA ASN A 236 -6.83 -4.83 11.09
C ASN A 236 -5.95 -5.47 12.18
N ASP A 237 -6.14 -5.08 13.44
CA ASP A 237 -5.40 -5.59 14.60
C ASP A 237 -6.04 -6.82 15.27
N SER A 238 -7.15 -7.36 14.70
CA SER A 238 -7.82 -8.52 15.28
C SER A 238 -7.01 -9.81 15.12
N GLU A 239 -7.02 -10.64 16.17
CA GLU A 239 -6.45 -12.00 16.11
C GLU A 239 -7.15 -12.87 15.05
N MET A 240 -8.42 -12.58 14.77
CA MET A 240 -9.20 -13.31 13.75
C MET A 240 -8.66 -13.06 12.35
N LEU A 241 -8.18 -11.84 12.03
CA LEU A 241 -7.57 -11.56 10.74
C LEU A 241 -6.21 -12.27 10.61
N ALA A 242 -5.38 -12.25 11.65
CA ALA A 242 -4.13 -13.00 11.68
C ALA A 242 -4.36 -14.50 11.53
N SER A 243 -5.43 -15.02 12.19
CA SER A 243 -5.85 -16.40 12.06
C SER A 243 -6.30 -16.77 10.64
N ALA A 244 -7.03 -15.89 9.97
CA ALA A 244 -7.43 -16.10 8.56
C ALA A 244 -6.22 -16.24 7.63
N TYR A 245 -5.23 -15.37 7.78
CA TYR A 245 -3.98 -15.48 7.01
C TYR A 245 -3.22 -16.77 7.30
N ALA A 246 -3.13 -17.17 8.57
CA ALA A 246 -2.45 -18.41 8.96
C ALA A 246 -3.19 -19.67 8.50
N ALA A 247 -4.53 -19.63 8.38
CA ALA A 247 -5.37 -20.75 7.96
C ALA A 247 -5.50 -20.92 6.45
N CYS A 248 -5.17 -19.88 5.65
CA CYS A 248 -5.28 -19.96 4.20
C CYS A 248 -4.07 -20.70 3.56
N ASN A 249 -4.31 -21.28 2.40
CA ASN A 249 -3.27 -21.91 1.58
C ASN A 249 -2.71 -20.93 0.54
N VAL A 250 -3.60 -20.23 -0.15
CA VAL A 250 -3.29 -19.26 -1.20
C VAL A 250 -3.95 -17.93 -0.87
N PHE A 251 -3.18 -16.86 -0.97
CA PHE A 251 -3.70 -15.50 -0.91
C PHE A 251 -3.72 -14.90 -2.32
N ALA A 252 -4.90 -14.51 -2.79
CA ALA A 252 -5.09 -13.97 -4.13
C ALA A 252 -5.47 -12.48 -4.10
N LEU A 253 -4.61 -11.62 -4.68
CA LEU A 253 -4.82 -10.17 -4.78
C LEU A 253 -4.65 -9.70 -6.23
N PRO A 254 -5.59 -10.04 -7.14
CA PRO A 254 -5.51 -9.68 -8.55
C PRO A 254 -6.00 -8.26 -8.82
N SER A 255 -5.69 -7.31 -7.95
CA SER A 255 -5.98 -5.88 -8.12
C SER A 255 -5.40 -5.38 -9.45
N THR A 256 -5.96 -4.31 -10.03
CA THR A 256 -5.40 -3.75 -11.26
C THR A 256 -3.99 -3.18 -11.08
N PHE A 257 -3.62 -2.80 -9.85
CA PHE A 257 -2.27 -2.51 -9.39
C PHE A 257 -2.20 -2.50 -7.85
N GLU A 258 -1.01 -2.72 -7.28
CA GLU A 258 -0.73 -2.61 -5.84
C GLU A 258 0.66 -1.99 -5.58
N THR A 259 0.75 -1.16 -4.52
CA THR A 259 1.97 -0.49 -4.07
C THR A 259 2.11 -0.55 -2.54
N PRO A 260 2.52 -1.60 -1.94
CA PRO A 260 2.93 -2.97 -2.33
C PRO A 260 1.81 -4.01 -2.31
N GLY A 261 0.63 -3.68 -1.73
CA GLY A 261 -0.36 -4.66 -1.29
C GLY A 261 -0.03 -5.20 0.11
N ILE A 262 -0.21 -4.37 1.15
CA ILE A 262 0.13 -4.72 2.56
C ILE A 262 -0.50 -6.06 2.96
N ALA A 263 -1.76 -6.30 2.57
CA ALA A 263 -2.44 -7.58 2.84
C ALA A 263 -1.70 -8.81 2.25
N ALA A 264 -1.00 -8.64 1.12
CA ALA A 264 -0.19 -9.72 0.55
C ALA A 264 1.11 -9.94 1.34
N LEU A 265 1.69 -8.88 1.93
CA LEU A 265 2.84 -9.01 2.85
C LEU A 265 2.43 -9.74 4.14
N GLU A 266 1.25 -9.40 4.69
CA GLU A 266 0.67 -10.06 5.88
C GLU A 266 0.44 -11.55 5.63
N ALA A 267 -0.16 -11.90 4.49
CA ALA A 267 -0.38 -13.27 4.08
C ALA A 267 0.93 -14.04 3.83
N ALA A 268 1.92 -13.41 3.18
CA ALA A 268 3.21 -14.02 2.93
C ALA A 268 3.98 -14.29 4.22
N LEU A 269 3.93 -13.35 5.18
CA LEU A 269 4.55 -13.52 6.51
C LEU A 269 3.85 -14.64 7.31
N ALA A 270 2.55 -14.82 7.13
CA ALA A 270 1.79 -15.94 7.71
C ALA A 270 2.06 -17.28 7.00
N GLY A 271 2.84 -17.29 5.91
CA GLY A 271 3.24 -18.50 5.17
C GLY A 271 2.28 -18.92 4.07
N ALA A 272 1.37 -18.04 3.62
CA ALA A 272 0.53 -18.28 2.46
C ALA A 272 1.31 -18.13 1.15
N LYS A 273 0.91 -18.87 0.12
CA LYS A 273 1.37 -18.66 -1.26
C LYS A 273 0.66 -17.45 -1.86
N ILE A 274 1.36 -16.65 -2.64
CA ILE A 274 0.85 -15.36 -3.12
C ILE A 274 0.55 -15.40 -4.61
N VAL A 275 -0.68 -15.04 -4.97
CA VAL A 275 -1.12 -14.78 -6.35
C VAL A 275 -1.47 -13.30 -6.45
N ILE A 276 -0.75 -12.55 -7.29
CA ILE A 276 -0.83 -11.09 -7.28
C ILE A 276 -0.64 -10.48 -8.67
N THR A 277 -1.11 -9.25 -8.86
CA THR A 277 -0.82 -8.45 -10.05
C THR A 277 0.67 -8.12 -10.16
N PRO A 278 1.26 -8.07 -11.38
CA PRO A 278 2.63 -7.60 -11.56
C PRO A 278 2.77 -6.06 -11.52
N HIS A 279 1.66 -5.31 -11.45
CA HIS A 279 1.64 -3.85 -11.62
C HIS A 279 1.72 -3.11 -10.28
N GLY A 280 2.44 -2.02 -10.24
CA GLY A 280 2.53 -1.12 -9.10
C GLY A 280 3.71 -1.36 -8.17
N GLY A 281 4.69 -2.19 -8.58
CA GLY A 281 5.91 -2.44 -7.80
C GLY A 281 5.85 -3.68 -6.90
N THR A 282 4.87 -4.56 -7.08
CA THR A 282 4.77 -5.82 -6.31
C THR A 282 5.99 -6.72 -6.47
N ARG A 283 6.69 -6.64 -7.62
CA ARG A 283 7.93 -7.39 -7.86
C ARG A 283 9.08 -6.99 -6.92
N ASP A 284 9.07 -5.75 -6.41
CA ASP A 284 10.08 -5.29 -5.46
C ASP A 284 9.98 -6.01 -4.11
N TYR A 285 8.79 -6.52 -3.78
CA TYR A 285 8.52 -7.23 -2.54
C TYR A 285 8.56 -8.75 -2.66
N PHE A 286 8.04 -9.28 -3.76
CA PHE A 286 7.84 -10.72 -3.90
C PHE A 286 8.84 -11.37 -4.87
N ASN A 287 9.63 -10.59 -5.61
CA ASN A 287 10.60 -11.09 -6.60
C ASN A 287 9.95 -12.15 -7.53
N ASN A 288 10.55 -13.32 -7.66
CA ASN A 288 10.00 -14.47 -8.39
C ASN A 288 9.31 -15.50 -7.47
N MET A 289 8.99 -15.11 -6.22
CA MET A 289 8.41 -15.99 -5.20
C MET A 289 6.88 -15.90 -5.11
N ALA A 290 6.25 -15.09 -5.95
CA ALA A 290 4.80 -15.00 -6.10
C ALA A 290 4.38 -15.40 -7.51
N GLU A 291 3.17 -15.89 -7.64
CA GLU A 291 2.53 -16.15 -8.93
C GLU A 291 1.90 -14.83 -9.45
N TYR A 292 2.39 -14.36 -10.60
CA TYR A 292 1.93 -13.09 -11.19
C TYR A 292 0.89 -13.35 -12.26
N VAL A 293 -0.28 -12.69 -12.11
CA VAL A 293 -1.42 -12.90 -12.99
C VAL A 293 -1.83 -11.62 -13.72
N ASN A 294 -2.37 -11.77 -14.93
CA ASN A 294 -3.00 -10.66 -15.61
C ASN A 294 -4.36 -10.34 -14.93
N PRO A 295 -4.51 -9.18 -14.28
CA PRO A 295 -5.75 -8.84 -13.56
C PRO A 295 -6.96 -8.66 -14.49
N TYR A 296 -6.75 -8.51 -15.79
CA TYR A 296 -7.82 -8.33 -16.78
C TYR A 296 -8.28 -9.64 -17.41
N SER A 297 -7.72 -10.79 -16.99
CA SER A 297 -8.08 -12.13 -17.51
C SER A 297 -8.49 -13.03 -16.36
N VAL A 298 -9.77 -13.42 -16.36
CA VAL A 298 -10.32 -14.42 -15.42
C VAL A 298 -9.53 -15.72 -15.50
N GLU A 299 -9.20 -16.15 -16.72
CA GLU A 299 -8.44 -17.39 -16.93
C GLU A 299 -7.01 -17.30 -16.38
N SER A 300 -6.34 -16.15 -16.53
CA SER A 300 -5.01 -15.93 -15.92
C SER A 300 -5.08 -15.99 -14.38
N ILE A 301 -6.10 -15.36 -13.78
CA ILE A 301 -6.31 -15.38 -12.33
C ILE A 301 -6.57 -16.82 -11.87
N ARG A 302 -7.45 -17.55 -12.57
CA ARG A 302 -7.75 -18.93 -12.29
C ARG A 302 -6.50 -19.82 -12.37
N ALA A 303 -5.77 -19.72 -13.47
CA ALA A 303 -4.56 -20.52 -13.69
C ALA A 303 -3.50 -20.29 -12.61
N GLY A 304 -3.26 -19.05 -12.23
CA GLY A 304 -2.32 -18.71 -11.16
C GLY A 304 -2.74 -19.25 -9.79
N ILE A 305 -4.04 -19.21 -9.47
CA ILE A 305 -4.56 -19.80 -8.22
C ILE A 305 -4.38 -21.31 -8.23
N VAL A 306 -4.75 -22.00 -9.31
CA VAL A 306 -4.62 -23.46 -9.43
C VAL A 306 -3.16 -23.89 -9.34
N ALA A 307 -2.26 -23.25 -10.09
CA ALA A 307 -0.84 -23.52 -10.00
C ALA A 307 -0.29 -23.33 -8.59
N SER A 308 -0.75 -22.29 -7.89
CA SER A 308 -0.37 -22.08 -6.49
C SER A 308 -0.92 -23.14 -5.55
N LEU A 309 -2.16 -23.61 -5.74
CA LEU A 309 -2.74 -24.69 -4.93
C LEU A 309 -1.91 -25.99 -5.07
N GLU A 310 -1.51 -26.33 -6.28
CA GLU A 310 -0.75 -27.57 -6.62
C GLU A 310 0.73 -27.47 -6.25
N SER A 311 1.30 -26.28 -6.14
CA SER A 311 2.70 -26.07 -5.81
C SER A 311 3.04 -26.55 -4.39
N LYS A 312 4.28 -27.00 -4.18
CA LYS A 312 4.77 -27.34 -2.83
C LYS A 312 4.88 -26.09 -1.95
N LYS A 313 4.56 -26.21 -0.66
CA LYS A 313 4.77 -25.16 0.32
C LYS A 313 6.28 -24.94 0.51
N SER A 314 6.70 -23.66 0.51
CA SER A 314 8.07 -23.23 0.76
C SER A 314 8.06 -22.08 1.77
N ASN A 315 9.03 -22.06 2.66
CA ASN A 315 9.20 -20.98 3.62
C ASN A 315 10.08 -19.83 3.07
N THR A 316 10.56 -19.94 1.82
CA THR A 316 11.48 -18.95 1.23
C THR A 316 10.89 -17.55 1.20
N LEU A 317 9.66 -17.42 0.73
CA LEU A 317 8.96 -16.13 0.70
C LEU A 317 8.72 -15.58 2.10
N GLN A 318 8.25 -16.40 3.04
CA GLN A 318 8.04 -16.00 4.44
C GLN A 318 9.32 -15.45 5.05
N GLN A 319 10.45 -16.14 4.88
CA GLN A 319 11.74 -15.69 5.39
C GLN A 319 12.23 -14.42 4.72
N HIS A 320 12.02 -14.27 3.42
CA HIS A 320 12.34 -13.05 2.70
C HIS A 320 11.56 -11.84 3.27
N ILE A 321 10.23 -11.98 3.43
CA ILE A 321 9.40 -10.92 4.00
C ILE A 321 9.81 -10.59 5.43
N LYS A 322 10.09 -11.60 6.26
CA LYS A 322 10.55 -11.44 7.64
C LYS A 322 11.88 -10.68 7.73
N ASN A 323 12.82 -10.97 6.85
CA ASN A 323 14.15 -10.36 6.90
C ASN A 323 14.18 -8.93 6.36
N GLU A 324 13.37 -8.61 5.34
CA GLU A 324 13.48 -7.35 4.60
C GLU A 324 12.38 -6.34 4.92
N PHE A 325 11.17 -6.80 5.26
CA PHE A 325 9.96 -5.96 5.26
C PHE A 325 9.23 -5.86 6.59
N LEU A 326 9.82 -6.25 7.72
CA LEU A 326 9.23 -5.90 9.01
C LEU A 326 9.33 -4.39 9.25
N TRP A 327 8.32 -3.79 9.91
CA TRP A 327 8.28 -2.35 10.15
C TRP A 327 9.51 -1.81 10.91
N ASN A 328 10.13 -2.58 11.79
CA ASN A 328 11.38 -2.18 12.45
C ASN A 328 12.52 -1.96 11.43
N ARG A 329 12.64 -2.83 10.40
CA ARG A 329 13.64 -2.66 9.32
C ARG A 329 13.35 -1.43 8.47
N VAL A 330 12.07 -1.18 8.19
CA VAL A 330 11.63 0.02 7.47
C VAL A 330 11.96 1.28 8.27
N ALA A 331 11.73 1.27 9.59
CA ALA A 331 12.06 2.39 10.46
C ALA A 331 13.57 2.65 10.55
N GLU A 332 14.41 1.60 10.61
CA GLU A 332 15.88 1.72 10.55
C GLU A 332 16.34 2.43 9.26
N LYS A 333 15.81 1.99 8.09
CA LYS A 333 16.07 2.62 6.78
C LYS A 333 15.61 4.08 6.77
N THR A 334 14.42 4.36 7.30
CA THR A 334 13.85 5.72 7.40
C THR A 334 14.69 6.63 8.28
N LEU A 335 15.11 6.13 9.45
CA LEU A 335 15.98 6.87 10.39
C LEU A 335 17.35 7.20 9.77
N ALA A 336 17.91 6.29 8.99
CA ALA A 336 19.17 6.54 8.28
C ALA A 336 19.03 7.73 7.30
N VAL A 337 17.91 7.82 6.58
CA VAL A 337 17.62 8.98 5.72
C VAL A 337 17.48 10.26 6.55
N TYR A 338 16.75 10.23 7.66
CA TYR A 338 16.62 11.43 8.50
C TYR A 338 17.97 11.95 8.98
N LYS A 339 18.86 11.03 9.44
CA LYS A 339 20.21 11.39 9.89
C LYS A 339 21.11 11.96 8.79
N SER A 340 20.85 11.62 7.53
CA SER A 340 21.63 12.15 6.40
C SER A 340 21.20 13.58 5.98
N ILE A 341 20.05 14.06 6.48
CA ILE A 341 19.46 15.36 6.10
C ILE A 341 19.57 16.38 7.25
N ALA A 342 19.56 15.89 8.49
CA ALA A 342 19.69 16.70 9.69
C ALA A 342 21.13 17.13 9.91
#